data_9852276fd79cbacc95148bd8598acc6e
#
_entry.id   9852276fd79cbacc95148bd8598acc6e
#
_cell.length_a   1.000
_cell.length_b   1.000
_cell.length_c   1.000
_cell.angle_alpha   90.00
_cell.angle_beta   90.00
_cell.angle_gamma   90.00
#
_symmetry.space_group_name_H-M   'P 1'
#
loop_
_entity.id
_entity.type
_entity.pdbx_description
1 polymer ?
#
loop_
_entity_poly.entity_id
_entity_poly.type
_entity_poly.pdbx_seq_one_letter_code
_entity_poly.pdbx_strand_id
1 'polypeptide(L)'
;MAEKIDFQIIKNTDYEFLYDLLLQRNPDANISHKKMPTYEEHVNFVKSSPYSKWYIIEVDEERAGSIYLTKQNEIGIFLNEGLQEKGIGSNALNLLIGKNPDLRYLANINPENKKSIEFFKKLGFRLIQYTYELNK
;
A
#
# COMPACT_ATOMS: atom_id res chain seq x y z
N MET A 1 -17.17 1.54 -19.65
CA MET A 1 -17.42 2.46 -18.52
C MET A 1 -16.24 2.49 -17.57
N ALA A 2 -15.93 3.66 -17.08
CA ALA A 2 -14.84 3.79 -16.08
C ALA A 2 -15.29 3.16 -14.77
N GLU A 3 -14.40 2.39 -14.15
CA GLU A 3 -14.64 1.83 -12.83
C GLU A 3 -14.62 2.94 -11.79
N LYS A 4 -15.52 2.87 -10.84
CA LYS A 4 -15.60 3.84 -9.74
C LYS A 4 -14.70 3.39 -8.60
N ILE A 5 -13.73 4.23 -8.25
CA ILE A 5 -12.80 3.96 -7.15
C ILE A 5 -13.12 4.87 -5.98
N ASP A 6 -13.34 4.28 -4.82
CA ASP A 6 -13.61 4.97 -3.57
C ASP A 6 -12.70 4.48 -2.46
N PHE A 7 -12.56 5.29 -1.43
CA PHE A 7 -11.85 4.92 -0.21
C PHE A 7 -12.82 4.82 0.96
N GLN A 8 -12.62 3.78 1.78
CA GLN A 8 -13.34 3.63 3.05
C GLN A 8 -12.31 3.61 4.18
N ILE A 9 -12.58 4.34 5.25
CA ILE A 9 -11.71 4.31 6.43
C ILE A 9 -11.74 2.90 7.03
N ILE A 10 -10.59 2.40 7.44
CA ILE A 10 -10.46 1.06 8.02
C ILE A 10 -11.25 0.93 9.30
N LYS A 11 -11.94 -0.18 9.46
CA LYS A 11 -12.71 -0.55 10.65
C LYS A 11 -12.43 -2.00 11.03
N ASN A 12 -12.95 -2.42 12.18
CA ASN A 12 -12.67 -3.76 12.70
C ASN A 12 -13.14 -4.89 11.78
N THR A 13 -14.14 -4.66 10.94
CA THR A 13 -14.60 -5.66 9.97
C THR A 13 -13.62 -5.84 8.80
N ASP A 14 -12.56 -5.04 8.73
CA ASP A 14 -11.58 -5.11 7.65
C ASP A 14 -10.31 -5.87 8.02
N TYR A 15 -10.14 -6.32 9.27
CA TYR A 15 -8.90 -6.95 9.73
C TYR A 15 -8.54 -8.19 8.93
N GLU A 16 -9.51 -9.05 8.69
CA GLU A 16 -9.29 -10.28 7.92
C GLU A 16 -8.89 -9.97 6.48
N PHE A 17 -9.57 -9.03 5.86
CA PHE A 17 -9.25 -8.60 4.50
C PHE A 17 -7.82 -8.08 4.40
N LEU A 18 -7.41 -7.24 5.35
CA LEU A 18 -6.04 -6.70 5.39
C LEU A 18 -5.01 -7.79 5.58
N TYR A 19 -5.31 -8.77 6.42
CA TYR A 19 -4.40 -9.89 6.64
C TYR A 19 -4.25 -10.73 5.36
N ASP A 20 -5.34 -10.96 4.66
CA ASP A 20 -5.31 -11.69 3.39
C ASP A 20 -4.47 -10.97 2.34
N LEU A 21 -4.49 -9.65 2.32
CA LEU A 21 -3.62 -8.87 1.44
C LEU A 21 -2.14 -9.12 1.74
N LEU A 22 -1.78 -9.20 3.02
CA LEU A 22 -0.40 -9.52 3.42
C LEU A 22 0.00 -10.92 2.95
N LEU A 23 -0.91 -11.89 3.06
CA LEU A 23 -0.64 -13.27 2.63
C LEU A 23 -0.38 -13.35 1.12
N GLN A 24 -1.01 -12.50 0.35
CA GLN A 24 -0.83 -12.47 -1.11
C GLN A 24 0.46 -11.78 -1.54
N ARG A 25 1.09 -11.07 -0.62
CA ARG A 25 2.23 -10.21 -0.95
C ARG A 25 3.46 -11.03 -1.34
N ASN A 26 4.08 -10.65 -2.46
CA ASN A 26 5.34 -11.24 -2.88
C ASN A 26 6.43 -10.91 -1.85
N PRO A 27 7.25 -11.88 -1.41
CA PRO A 27 8.36 -11.61 -0.49
C PRO A 27 9.30 -10.51 -0.95
N ASP A 28 9.47 -10.32 -2.25
CA ASP A 28 10.31 -9.26 -2.81
C ASP A 28 9.77 -7.87 -2.51
N ALA A 29 8.52 -7.75 -2.12
CA ALA A 29 7.92 -6.48 -1.74
C ALA A 29 8.22 -6.11 -0.29
N ASN A 30 8.66 -7.06 0.53
CA ASN A 30 8.92 -6.82 1.96
C ASN A 30 10.27 -6.13 2.17
N ILE A 31 10.26 -5.06 2.95
CA ILE A 31 11.47 -4.32 3.31
C ILE A 31 11.74 -4.46 4.81
N SER A 32 10.74 -4.19 5.62
CA SER A 32 10.90 -4.03 7.06
C SER A 32 10.73 -5.31 7.85
N HIS A 33 10.07 -6.34 7.31
CA HIS A 33 9.96 -7.62 8.01
C HIS A 33 10.00 -8.76 7.00
N LYS A 34 10.79 -9.77 7.36
CA LYS A 34 11.04 -10.94 6.51
C LYS A 34 10.15 -12.11 6.87
N LYS A 35 9.36 -11.99 7.92
CA LYS A 35 8.52 -13.05 8.44
C LYS A 35 7.09 -12.57 8.54
N MET A 36 6.15 -13.42 8.11
CA MET A 36 4.73 -13.11 8.18
C MET A 36 4.28 -13.03 9.64
N PRO A 37 3.63 -11.93 10.07
CA PRO A 37 3.07 -11.87 11.42
C PRO A 37 1.90 -12.84 11.57
N THR A 38 1.60 -13.21 12.81
CA THR A 38 0.37 -13.97 13.09
C THR A 38 -0.83 -13.05 12.92
N TYR A 39 -2.03 -13.64 12.82
CA TYR A 39 -3.25 -12.84 12.72
C TYR A 39 -3.41 -11.92 13.94
N GLU A 40 -3.13 -12.45 15.14
CA GLU A 40 -3.23 -11.66 16.38
C GLU A 40 -2.26 -10.47 16.36
N GLU A 41 -1.02 -10.71 15.96
CA GLU A 41 -0.02 -9.63 15.83
C GLU A 41 -0.49 -8.58 14.84
N HIS A 42 -1.07 -9.00 13.72
CA HIS A 42 -1.59 -8.11 12.71
C HIS A 42 -2.74 -7.26 13.24
N VAL A 43 -3.70 -7.89 13.95
CA VAL A 43 -4.82 -7.16 14.53
C VAL A 43 -4.32 -6.09 15.51
N ASN A 44 -3.35 -6.44 16.36
CA ASN A 44 -2.76 -5.50 17.31
C ASN A 44 -2.06 -4.35 16.58
N PHE A 45 -1.38 -4.65 15.49
CA PHE A 45 -0.74 -3.63 14.66
C PHE A 45 -1.76 -2.64 14.09
N VAL A 46 -2.85 -3.15 13.52
CA VAL A 46 -3.90 -2.29 12.96
C VAL A 46 -4.53 -1.43 14.05
N LYS A 47 -4.82 -2.01 15.20
CA LYS A 47 -5.41 -1.29 16.34
C LYS A 47 -4.52 -0.18 16.87
N SER A 48 -3.21 -0.28 16.68
CA SER A 48 -2.26 0.74 17.16
C SER A 48 -2.30 2.03 16.34
N SER A 49 -3.08 2.07 15.27
CA SER A 49 -3.19 3.22 14.35
C SER A 49 -1.82 3.69 13.87
N PRO A 50 -1.05 2.81 13.22
CA PRO A 50 0.34 3.11 12.87
C PRO A 50 0.49 4.12 11.74
N TYR A 51 -0.56 4.36 10.97
CA TYR A 51 -0.52 5.24 9.79
C TYR A 51 -1.38 6.49 9.99
N SER A 52 -0.98 7.58 9.36
CA SER A 52 -1.77 8.82 9.42
C SER A 52 -3.07 8.70 8.62
N LYS A 53 -3.02 7.93 7.53
CA LYS A 53 -4.20 7.61 6.70
C LYS A 53 -4.12 6.14 6.35
N TRP A 54 -5.25 5.44 6.44
CA TRP A 54 -5.32 4.04 6.03
C TRP A 54 -6.72 3.75 5.53
N TYR A 55 -6.82 3.36 4.25
CA TYR A 55 -8.09 3.16 3.59
C TYR A 55 -8.18 1.80 2.92
N ILE A 56 -9.40 1.27 2.86
CA ILE A 56 -9.72 0.19 1.94
C ILE A 56 -10.02 0.84 0.60
N ILE A 57 -9.45 0.30 -0.47
CA ILE A 57 -9.76 0.72 -1.84
C ILE A 57 -10.95 -0.11 -2.30
N GLU A 58 -12.01 0.55 -2.72
CA GLU A 58 -13.18 -0.10 -3.31
C GLU A 58 -13.27 0.23 -4.79
N VAL A 59 -13.58 -0.78 -5.58
CA VAL A 59 -13.85 -0.63 -7.01
C VAL A 59 -15.27 -1.12 -7.23
N ASP A 60 -16.15 -0.21 -7.66
CA ASP A 60 -17.58 -0.51 -7.84
C ASP A 60 -18.18 -1.16 -6.59
N GLU A 61 -17.86 -0.62 -5.42
CA GLU A 61 -18.35 -1.02 -4.11
C GLU A 61 -17.79 -2.34 -3.59
N GLU A 62 -16.84 -2.95 -4.29
CA GLU A 62 -16.16 -4.16 -3.84
C GLU A 62 -14.75 -3.86 -3.36
N ARG A 63 -14.33 -4.51 -2.27
CA ARG A 63 -12.98 -4.35 -1.74
C ARG A 63 -11.95 -4.87 -2.75
N ALA A 64 -11.04 -3.99 -3.16
CA ALA A 64 -10.01 -4.30 -4.14
C ALA A 64 -8.61 -4.32 -3.54
N GLY A 65 -8.40 -3.60 -2.45
CA GLY A 65 -7.09 -3.50 -1.84
C GLY A 65 -7.06 -2.50 -0.71
N SER A 66 -5.86 -2.02 -0.40
CA SER A 66 -5.64 -1.07 0.67
C SER A 66 -4.57 -0.08 0.28
N ILE A 67 -4.69 1.14 0.78
CA ILE A 67 -3.68 2.18 0.58
C ILE A 67 -3.50 2.92 1.91
N TYR A 68 -2.26 3.23 2.26
CA TYR A 68 -1.99 3.97 3.49
C TYR A 68 -0.92 5.03 3.28
N LEU A 69 -0.87 5.95 4.23
CA LEU A 69 0.14 6.98 4.30
C LEU A 69 0.71 6.97 5.71
N THR A 70 2.01 6.79 5.83
CA THR A 70 2.67 6.81 7.14
C THR A 70 2.74 8.23 7.69
N LYS A 71 3.17 8.37 8.92
CA LYS A 71 3.36 9.68 9.54
C LYS A 71 4.50 10.47 8.90
N GLN A 72 5.36 9.79 8.13
CA GLN A 72 6.44 10.40 7.36
C GLN A 72 6.07 10.60 5.88
N ASN A 73 4.79 10.46 5.53
CA ASN A 73 4.26 10.61 4.18
C ASN A 73 4.76 9.55 3.20
N GLU A 74 5.03 8.36 3.71
CA GLU A 74 5.40 7.21 2.89
C GLU A 74 4.15 6.43 2.49
N ILE A 75 4.04 6.12 1.21
CA ILE A 75 2.87 5.46 0.64
C ILE A 75 3.05 3.95 0.64
N GLY A 76 2.00 3.22 1.06
CA GLY A 76 1.91 1.78 0.84
C GLY A 76 0.62 1.48 0.11
N ILE A 77 0.68 0.61 -0.88
CA ILE A 77 -0.48 0.22 -1.67
C ILE A 77 -0.43 -1.27 -1.96
N PHE A 78 -1.55 -1.95 -1.74
CA PHE A 78 -1.70 -3.38 -1.96
C PHE A 78 -3.01 -3.64 -2.65
N LEU A 79 -2.99 -4.43 -3.73
CA LEU A 79 -4.19 -4.83 -4.44
C LEU A 79 -4.34 -6.34 -4.38
N ASN A 80 -5.59 -6.81 -4.36
CA ASN A 80 -5.88 -8.24 -4.46
C ASN A 80 -5.25 -8.83 -5.71
N GLU A 81 -4.85 -10.10 -5.61
CA GLU A 81 -4.33 -10.85 -6.73
C GLU A 81 -5.28 -10.77 -7.93
N GLY A 82 -4.71 -10.57 -9.10
CA GLY A 82 -5.50 -10.43 -10.33
C GLY A 82 -5.98 -9.02 -10.63
N LEU A 83 -5.82 -8.09 -9.69
CA LEU A 83 -6.23 -6.70 -9.89
C LEU A 83 -5.05 -5.77 -10.20
N GLN A 84 -3.83 -6.27 -10.17
CA GLN A 84 -2.66 -5.50 -10.54
C GLN A 84 -2.67 -5.23 -12.05
N GLU A 85 -2.01 -4.16 -12.47
CA GLU A 85 -1.83 -3.81 -13.88
C GLU A 85 -3.12 -3.45 -14.64
N LYS A 86 -4.18 -3.09 -13.90
CA LYS A 86 -5.46 -2.67 -14.49
C LYS A 86 -5.74 -1.17 -14.31
N GLY A 87 -4.74 -0.42 -13.87
CA GLY A 87 -4.90 1.02 -13.65
C GLY A 87 -5.52 1.39 -12.31
N ILE A 88 -5.94 0.42 -11.51
CA ILE A 88 -6.55 0.66 -10.21
C ILE A 88 -5.55 1.35 -9.28
N GLY A 89 -4.31 0.85 -9.25
CA GLY A 89 -3.26 1.44 -8.40
C GLY A 89 -2.99 2.89 -8.71
N SER A 90 -2.86 3.22 -10.00
CA SER A 90 -2.63 4.61 -10.44
C SER A 90 -3.79 5.50 -10.05
N ASN A 91 -5.01 5.05 -10.25
CA ASN A 91 -6.20 5.84 -9.93
C ASN A 91 -6.34 6.02 -8.41
N ALA A 92 -6.05 4.98 -7.63
CA ALA A 92 -6.08 5.08 -6.17
C ALA A 92 -5.03 6.06 -5.67
N LEU A 93 -3.82 6.00 -6.20
CA LEU A 93 -2.76 6.92 -5.79
C LEU A 93 -3.11 8.36 -6.16
N ASN A 94 -3.65 8.59 -7.35
CA ASN A 94 -4.09 9.92 -7.76
C ASN A 94 -5.21 10.44 -6.85
N LEU A 95 -6.12 9.56 -6.41
CA LEU A 95 -7.17 9.95 -5.46
C LEU A 95 -6.57 10.34 -4.11
N LEU A 96 -5.59 9.60 -3.62
CA LEU A 96 -4.92 9.92 -2.35
C LEU A 96 -4.22 11.28 -2.44
N ILE A 97 -3.47 11.52 -3.52
CA ILE A 97 -2.75 12.77 -3.74
C ILE A 97 -3.75 13.93 -3.86
N GLY A 98 -4.86 13.71 -4.56
CA GLY A 98 -5.89 14.74 -4.72
C GLY A 98 -6.52 15.16 -3.40
N LYS A 99 -6.60 14.24 -2.43
CA LYS A 99 -7.11 14.55 -1.08
C LYS A 99 -6.11 15.32 -0.23
N ASN A 100 -4.81 15.21 -0.55
CA ASN A 100 -3.73 15.81 0.25
C ASN A 100 -2.67 16.40 -0.69
N PRO A 101 -3.01 17.46 -1.45
CA PRO A 101 -2.16 17.92 -2.58
C PRO A 101 -0.84 18.57 -2.17
N ASP A 102 -0.73 19.02 -0.92
CA ASP A 102 0.45 19.77 -0.48
C ASP A 102 1.50 18.93 0.25
N LEU A 103 1.33 17.61 0.28
CA LEU A 103 2.28 16.74 0.96
C LEU A 103 3.43 16.35 0.04
N ARG A 104 4.60 16.12 0.65
CA ARG A 104 5.74 15.50 -0.04
C ARG A 104 5.57 13.99 0.08
N TYR A 105 5.26 13.33 -1.02
CA TYR A 105 5.02 11.89 -1.02
C TYR A 105 6.28 11.10 -1.25
N LEU A 106 6.47 10.03 -0.47
CA LEU A 106 7.60 9.13 -0.55
C LEU A 106 7.09 7.70 -0.77
N ALA A 107 7.91 6.86 -1.38
CA ALA A 107 7.61 5.44 -1.52
C ALA A 107 8.88 4.65 -1.25
N ASN A 108 8.81 3.70 -0.32
CA ASN A 108 9.93 2.82 -0.02
C ASN A 108 9.71 1.51 -0.79
N ILE A 109 10.64 1.14 -1.66
CA ILE A 109 10.48 0.01 -2.56
C ILE A 109 11.68 -0.90 -2.43
N ASN A 110 11.43 -2.20 -2.26
CA ASN A 110 12.48 -3.20 -2.31
C ASN A 110 13.13 -3.19 -3.70
N PRO A 111 14.46 -3.13 -3.81
CA PRO A 111 15.14 -3.10 -5.12
C PRO A 111 14.80 -4.28 -6.02
N GLU A 112 14.39 -5.40 -5.43
CA GLU A 112 13.99 -6.59 -6.19
C GLU A 112 12.58 -6.48 -6.77
N ASN A 113 11.78 -5.52 -6.29
CA ASN A 113 10.40 -5.35 -6.73
C ASN A 113 10.34 -4.44 -7.97
N LYS A 114 10.68 -5.01 -9.12
CA LYS A 114 10.76 -4.26 -10.39
C LYS A 114 9.43 -3.66 -10.80
N LYS A 115 8.33 -4.35 -10.55
CA LYS A 115 7.00 -3.87 -10.90
C LYS A 115 6.65 -2.58 -10.15
N SER A 116 6.94 -2.52 -8.86
CA SER A 116 6.70 -1.32 -8.07
C SER A 116 7.59 -0.17 -8.48
N ILE A 117 8.85 -0.45 -8.80
CA ILE A 117 9.77 0.58 -9.29
C ILE A 117 9.21 1.22 -10.56
N GLU A 118 8.79 0.41 -11.52
CA GLU A 118 8.21 0.93 -12.77
C GLU A 118 6.90 1.67 -12.53
N PHE A 119 6.06 1.15 -11.62
CA PHE A 119 4.80 1.79 -11.26
C PHE A 119 5.01 3.23 -10.76
N PHE A 120 5.92 3.39 -9.79
CA PHE A 120 6.16 4.72 -9.21
C PHE A 120 6.88 5.64 -10.19
N LYS A 121 7.80 5.11 -11.00
CA LYS A 121 8.46 5.92 -12.03
C LYS A 121 7.46 6.50 -13.04
N LYS A 122 6.51 5.69 -13.48
CA LYS A 122 5.48 6.15 -14.42
C LYS A 122 4.63 7.27 -13.84
N LEU A 123 4.48 7.30 -12.52
CA LEU A 123 3.71 8.33 -11.83
C LEU A 123 4.53 9.58 -11.50
N GLY A 124 5.79 9.62 -11.91
CA GLY A 124 6.64 10.79 -11.72
C GLY A 124 7.55 10.73 -10.50
N PHE A 125 7.56 9.62 -9.78
CA PHE A 125 8.48 9.47 -8.64
C PHE A 125 9.90 9.22 -9.16
N ARG A 126 10.88 9.73 -8.42
CA ARG A 126 12.29 9.54 -8.76
C ARG A 126 13.04 9.03 -7.53
N LEU A 127 14.10 8.28 -7.76
CA LEU A 127 14.96 7.79 -6.68
C LEU A 127 15.68 8.97 -6.02
N ILE A 128 15.60 9.06 -4.69
CA ILE A 128 16.23 10.14 -3.94
C ILE A 128 17.28 9.64 -2.94
N GLN A 129 17.29 8.35 -2.62
CA GLN A 129 18.22 7.83 -1.62
C GLN A 129 18.37 6.32 -1.74
N TYR A 130 19.51 5.79 -1.28
CA TYR A 130 19.72 4.36 -1.12
C TYR A 130 19.77 4.04 0.37
N THR A 131 19.15 2.94 0.77
CA THR A 131 19.21 2.43 2.13
C THR A 131 19.93 1.09 2.12
N TYR A 132 20.99 0.96 2.91
CA TYR A 132 21.78 -0.26 3.00
C TYR A 132 21.62 -0.90 4.37
N GLU A 133 21.54 -2.21 4.39
CA GLU A 133 21.46 -2.98 5.62
C GLU A 133 22.73 -3.79 5.79
N LEU A 134 23.28 -3.80 7.01
CA LEU A 134 24.45 -4.63 7.31
C LEU A 134 24.03 -6.09 7.35
N ASN A 135 24.60 -6.88 6.47
CA ASN A 135 24.34 -8.32 6.42
C ASN A 135 25.30 -9.03 7.38
N LYS A 136 24.76 -9.59 8.47
CA LYS A 136 25.56 -10.26 9.51
C LYS A 136 25.58 -11.76 9.33
#